data_4f408e3068f52290c94d0aea4d0b9e3b
#
_entry.id   4f408e3068f52290c94d0aea4d0b9e3b
#
_cell.length_a   1.000
_cell.length_b   1.000
_cell.length_c   1.000
_cell.angle_alpha   90.00
_cell.angle_beta   90.00
_cell.angle_gamma   90.00
#
_symmetry.space_group_name_H-M   'P 1'
#
loop_
_entity.id
_entity.type
_entity.pdbx_description
1 polymer ?
#
loop_
_entity_poly.entity_id
_entity_poly.type
_entity_poly.pdbx_seq_one_letter_code
_entity_poly.pdbx_strand_id
1 'polypeptide(L)'
;GATPAPGNNESGGWGARGGGCGWGGKRGRVEKRARGVVEGARGRGTYEVGGDELAGVTASRGKKGTDRDENVDVRAYLAEVSTCAAQEVETLIMLISAQFDISGSMATHMPIPIWKKCVNNLIRIDQLLKENAQISLTESAEPEPKPAPEEIVAGAPVQLWGSLCAFTERLDDEYFKSMQSIDPHAKE
;
A
#
# COMPACT_ATOMS: atom_id res chain seq x y z
N GLY A 1 54.84 -43.61 -19.86
CA GLY A 1 53.45 -43.22 -20.01
C GLY A 1 53.16 -41.90 -19.29
N ALA A 2 53.17 -40.81 -20.05
CA ALA A 2 52.86 -39.48 -19.51
C ALA A 2 51.35 -39.21 -19.64
N THR A 3 50.69 -38.89 -18.54
CA THR A 3 49.32 -38.40 -18.52
C THR A 3 49.29 -36.92 -18.82
N PRO A 4 48.41 -36.42 -19.73
CA PRO A 4 48.24 -35.01 -19.96
C PRO A 4 47.33 -34.36 -18.88
N ALA A 5 47.68 -33.11 -18.52
CA ALA A 5 46.95 -32.29 -17.59
C ALA A 5 45.61 -31.81 -18.19
N PRO A 6 44.58 -31.53 -17.35
CA PRO A 6 43.30 -31.01 -17.82
C PRO A 6 43.36 -29.52 -18.15
N GLY A 7 42.81 -29.20 -19.32
CA GLY A 7 42.75 -27.85 -19.85
C GLY A 7 41.83 -26.90 -19.05
N ASN A 8 42.26 -25.64 -18.98
CA ASN A 8 41.53 -24.51 -18.46
C ASN A 8 40.20 -24.33 -19.21
N ASN A 9 39.12 -24.35 -18.48
CA ASN A 9 37.81 -24.02 -18.98
C ASN A 9 37.61 -22.49 -18.79
N GLU A 10 37.75 -21.71 -19.86
CA GLU A 10 37.45 -20.31 -19.88
C GLU A 10 35.95 -20.13 -19.67
N SER A 11 35.57 -19.68 -18.48
CA SER A 11 34.23 -19.26 -18.14
C SER A 11 33.93 -17.94 -18.87
N GLY A 12 33.19 -18.03 -19.98
CA GLY A 12 32.65 -16.89 -20.69
C GLY A 12 31.73 -16.07 -19.77
N GLY A 13 32.23 -14.89 -19.37
CA GLY A 13 31.46 -13.92 -18.59
C GLY A 13 30.26 -13.42 -19.39
N TRP A 14 29.08 -13.81 -19.00
CA TRP A 14 27.84 -13.18 -19.42
C TRP A 14 27.74 -11.83 -18.71
N GLY A 15 28.11 -10.77 -19.43
CA GLY A 15 27.88 -9.39 -19.03
C GLY A 15 26.38 -9.15 -18.86
N ALA A 16 25.90 -9.20 -17.65
CA ALA A 16 24.58 -8.69 -17.28
C ALA A 16 24.54 -7.19 -17.57
N ARG A 17 24.04 -6.82 -18.74
CA ARG A 17 23.61 -5.45 -18.99
C ARG A 17 22.43 -5.18 -18.09
N GLY A 18 22.71 -4.60 -16.92
CA GLY A 18 21.71 -4.07 -16.01
C GLY A 18 20.94 -2.95 -16.68
N GLY A 19 19.84 -3.27 -17.35
CA GLY A 19 18.79 -2.34 -17.66
C GLY A 19 18.17 -1.89 -16.34
N GLY A 20 18.73 -0.84 -15.75
CA GLY A 20 18.17 -0.17 -14.58
C GLY A 20 16.82 0.42 -14.98
N CYS A 21 15.73 -0.33 -14.79
CA CYS A 21 14.39 0.18 -14.86
C CYS A 21 14.31 1.34 -13.87
N GLY A 22 13.87 2.52 -14.35
CA GLY A 22 13.85 3.81 -13.61
C GLY A 22 12.96 3.89 -12.36
N TRP A 23 12.76 2.80 -11.67
CA TRP A 23 12.00 2.67 -10.41
C TRP A 23 12.76 3.23 -9.20
N GLY A 24 14.08 3.22 -9.21
CA GLY A 24 14.88 3.75 -8.10
C GLY A 24 14.72 5.26 -7.89
N GLY A 25 14.52 6.02 -8.96
CA GLY A 25 14.37 7.48 -8.89
C GLY A 25 13.00 7.93 -8.35
N LYS A 26 11.92 7.20 -8.67
CA LYS A 26 10.57 7.53 -8.19
C LYS A 26 10.43 7.20 -6.70
N ARG A 27 10.87 6.02 -6.28
CA ARG A 27 10.85 5.59 -4.87
C ARG A 27 11.64 6.54 -3.97
N GLY A 28 12.82 6.97 -4.39
CA GLY A 28 13.63 7.96 -3.66
C GLY A 28 12.97 9.34 -3.55
N ARG A 29 12.17 9.75 -4.53
CA ARG A 29 11.42 11.02 -4.49
C ARG A 29 10.26 10.96 -3.51
N VAL A 30 9.48 9.88 -3.54
CA VAL A 30 8.36 9.62 -2.62
C VAL A 30 8.85 9.52 -1.20
N GLU A 31 9.89 8.72 -0.96
CA GLU A 31 10.52 8.57 0.37
C GLU A 31 11.07 9.91 0.88
N LYS A 32 11.70 10.72 0.01
CA LYS A 32 12.21 12.03 0.37
C LYS A 32 11.10 13.03 0.68
N ARG A 33 9.98 12.99 -0.05
CA ARG A 33 8.81 13.82 0.21
C ARG A 33 8.15 13.42 1.53
N ALA A 34 7.87 12.13 1.72
CA ALA A 34 7.25 11.62 2.92
C ALA A 34 8.17 11.79 4.15
N ARG A 35 9.49 11.60 4.01
CA ARG A 35 10.46 11.87 5.07
C ARG A 35 10.53 13.37 5.40
N GLY A 36 10.48 14.25 4.42
CA GLY A 36 10.42 15.71 4.62
C GLY A 36 9.18 16.14 5.39
N VAL A 37 8.04 15.47 5.19
CA VAL A 37 6.80 15.69 5.94
C VAL A 37 6.97 15.26 7.40
N VAL A 38 7.54 14.08 7.65
CA VAL A 38 7.80 13.56 9.00
C VAL A 38 8.89 14.38 9.72
N GLU A 39 9.94 14.84 9.02
CA GLU A 39 10.99 15.66 9.60
C GLU A 39 10.54 17.10 9.87
N GLY A 40 9.70 17.69 9.02
CA GLY A 40 9.05 18.99 9.23
C GLY A 40 8.10 19.01 10.44
N ALA A 41 7.78 17.84 10.94
CA ALA A 41 6.91 17.58 12.09
C ALA A 41 7.63 17.55 13.44
N ARG A 42 8.92 17.80 13.50
CA ARG A 42 9.65 17.89 14.77
C ARG A 42 9.07 19.00 15.65
N GLY A 43 8.00 18.68 16.39
CA GLY A 43 7.28 19.60 17.30
C GLY A 43 5.77 19.47 17.29
N ARG A 44 5.18 18.84 16.27
CA ARG A 44 3.80 18.36 16.27
C ARG A 44 3.79 16.85 16.42
N GLY A 45 2.82 16.30 17.15
CA GLY A 45 2.73 14.86 17.34
C GLY A 45 2.74 14.12 16.00
N THR A 46 3.44 13.00 15.90
CA THR A 46 3.58 12.19 14.67
C THR A 46 2.19 11.80 14.11
N TYR A 47 1.20 11.69 14.98
CA TYR A 47 -0.20 11.43 14.63
C TYR A 47 -0.84 12.58 13.84
N GLU A 48 -0.70 13.84 14.29
CA GLU A 48 -1.29 15.00 13.62
C GLU A 48 -0.74 15.19 12.22
N VAL A 49 0.58 15.02 12.07
CA VAL A 49 1.24 15.21 10.78
C VAL A 49 0.88 14.12 9.79
N GLY A 50 0.83 12.87 10.24
CA GLY A 50 0.33 11.77 9.41
C GLY A 50 -1.12 11.99 8.97
N GLY A 51 -1.95 12.55 9.86
CA GLY A 51 -3.34 12.92 9.58
C GLY A 51 -3.47 14.04 8.56
N ASP A 52 -2.70 15.12 8.70
CA ASP A 52 -2.70 16.26 7.79
C ASP A 52 -2.24 15.89 6.38
N GLU A 53 -1.18 15.09 6.27
CA GLU A 53 -0.70 14.59 4.97
C GLU A 53 -1.69 13.63 4.34
N LEU A 54 -2.29 12.73 5.11
CA LEU A 54 -3.32 11.81 4.64
C LEU A 54 -4.54 12.59 4.14
N ALA A 55 -4.97 13.63 4.83
CA ALA A 55 -6.03 14.54 4.41
C ALA A 55 -5.67 15.29 3.12
N GLY A 56 -4.43 15.78 3.00
CA GLY A 56 -3.91 16.47 1.81
C GLY A 56 -3.87 15.56 0.58
N VAL A 57 -3.38 14.33 0.74
CA VAL A 57 -3.35 13.33 -0.34
C VAL A 57 -4.77 12.90 -0.72
N THR A 58 -5.68 12.81 0.23
CA THR A 58 -7.10 12.49 -0.03
C THR A 58 -7.79 13.64 -0.75
N ALA A 59 -7.55 14.89 -0.37
CA ALA A 59 -8.09 16.09 -1.03
C ALA A 59 -7.57 16.29 -2.46
N SER A 60 -6.42 15.69 -2.80
CA SER A 60 -5.85 15.72 -4.15
C SER A 60 -6.42 14.65 -5.08
N ARG A 61 -7.21 13.71 -4.55
CA ARG A 61 -7.83 12.62 -5.30
C ARG A 61 -8.74 13.19 -6.41
N GLY A 62 -8.53 12.73 -7.63
CA GLY A 62 -9.32 13.17 -8.78
C GLY A 62 -8.92 14.52 -9.39
N LYS A 63 -7.97 15.26 -8.81
CA LYS A 63 -7.47 16.49 -9.42
C LYS A 63 -6.57 16.19 -10.61
N LYS A 64 -6.69 17.03 -11.67
CA LYS A 64 -5.88 16.90 -12.89
C LYS A 64 -4.40 17.10 -12.54
N GLY A 65 -3.55 16.16 -12.95
CA GLY A 65 -2.10 16.20 -12.69
C GLY A 65 -1.64 15.47 -11.45
N THR A 66 -2.55 14.84 -10.70
CA THR A 66 -2.18 13.98 -9.56
C THR A 66 -1.75 12.60 -10.08
N ASP A 67 -0.51 12.21 -9.79
CA ASP A 67 -0.01 10.87 -10.09
C ASP A 67 -0.63 9.87 -9.10
N ARG A 68 -1.42 8.92 -9.64
CA ARG A 68 -2.11 7.91 -8.82
C ARG A 68 -1.13 6.94 -8.17
N ASP A 69 -0.08 6.59 -8.88
CA ASP A 69 0.96 5.69 -8.37
C ASP A 69 1.74 6.36 -7.23
N GLU A 70 2.08 7.66 -7.37
CA GLU A 70 2.74 8.43 -6.31
C GLU A 70 1.87 8.51 -5.05
N ASN A 71 0.55 8.68 -5.22
CA ASN A 71 -0.38 8.70 -4.09
C ASN A 71 -0.45 7.37 -3.34
N VAL A 72 -0.39 6.25 -4.05
CA VAL A 72 -0.34 4.92 -3.43
C VAL A 72 0.97 4.73 -2.67
N ASP A 73 2.10 5.12 -3.26
CA ASP A 73 3.41 5.00 -2.64
C ASP A 73 3.53 5.86 -1.36
N VAL A 74 2.98 7.08 -1.37
CA VAL A 74 2.94 7.97 -0.18
C VAL A 74 2.12 7.34 0.94
N ARG A 75 0.92 6.80 0.63
CA ARG A 75 0.09 6.13 1.64
C ARG A 75 0.73 4.86 2.19
N ALA A 76 1.39 4.07 1.34
CA ALA A 76 2.13 2.89 1.78
C ALA A 76 3.23 3.27 2.78
N TYR A 77 3.98 4.33 2.48
CA TYR A 77 4.99 4.84 3.40
C TYR A 77 4.40 5.38 4.71
N LEU A 78 3.28 6.11 4.65
CA LEU A 78 2.60 6.61 5.85
C LEU A 78 2.11 5.47 6.74
N ALA A 79 1.63 4.37 6.17
CA ALA A 79 1.25 3.19 6.93
C ALA A 79 2.46 2.56 7.65
N GLU A 80 3.62 2.48 6.98
CA GLU A 80 4.85 1.92 7.56
C GLU A 80 5.42 2.77 8.73
N VAL A 81 5.23 4.10 8.68
CA VAL A 81 5.76 5.03 9.71
C VAL A 81 4.72 5.39 10.76
N SER A 82 3.52 4.86 10.67
CA SER A 82 2.44 5.12 11.65
C SER A 82 2.85 4.64 13.04
N THR A 83 2.69 5.51 14.03
CA THR A 83 3.05 5.22 15.43
C THR A 83 1.88 4.68 16.24
N CYS A 84 0.67 4.73 15.70
CA CYS A 84 -0.56 4.34 16.36
C CYS A 84 -1.36 3.38 15.47
N ALA A 85 -1.85 2.29 16.05
CA ALA A 85 -2.61 1.28 15.33
C ALA A 85 -3.85 1.85 14.62
N ALA A 86 -4.55 2.80 15.22
CA ALA A 86 -5.73 3.44 14.61
C ALA A 86 -5.36 4.20 13.33
N GLN A 87 -4.23 4.93 13.34
CA GLN A 87 -3.73 5.64 12.17
C GLN A 87 -3.25 4.67 11.09
N GLU A 88 -2.58 3.58 11.47
CA GLU A 88 -2.16 2.53 10.53
C GLU A 88 -3.38 1.93 9.83
N VAL A 89 -4.44 1.56 10.57
CA VAL A 89 -5.68 1.01 10.00
C VAL A 89 -6.35 2.01 9.06
N GLU A 90 -6.51 3.27 9.45
CA GLU A 90 -7.10 4.31 8.61
C GLU A 90 -6.31 4.51 7.32
N THR A 91 -4.98 4.58 7.43
CA THR A 91 -4.09 4.73 6.27
C THR A 91 -4.16 3.53 5.34
N LEU A 92 -4.21 2.30 5.87
CA LEU A 92 -4.34 1.08 5.09
C LEU A 92 -5.69 1.01 4.34
N ILE A 93 -6.80 1.42 4.97
CA ILE A 93 -8.11 1.52 4.32
C ILE A 93 -8.06 2.48 3.13
N MET A 94 -7.45 3.65 3.31
CA MET A 94 -7.30 4.63 2.23
C MET A 94 -6.31 4.17 1.16
N LEU A 95 -5.28 3.40 1.53
CA LEU A 95 -4.33 2.79 0.60
C LEU A 95 -5.02 1.76 -0.30
N ILE A 96 -5.81 0.86 0.27
CA ILE A 96 -6.58 -0.13 -0.48
C ILE A 96 -7.55 0.56 -1.44
N SER A 97 -8.27 1.59 -0.98
CA SER A 97 -9.18 2.38 -1.84
C SER A 97 -8.45 3.02 -3.02
N ALA A 98 -7.24 3.55 -2.79
CA ALA A 98 -6.42 4.13 -3.86
C ALA A 98 -5.89 3.08 -4.85
N GLN A 99 -5.57 1.88 -4.37
CA GLN A 99 -5.17 0.75 -5.22
C GLN A 99 -6.29 0.30 -6.15
N PHE A 100 -7.54 0.30 -5.66
CA PHE A 100 -8.71 0.07 -6.52
C PHE A 100 -8.91 1.17 -7.57
N ASP A 101 -8.59 2.42 -7.26
CA ASP A 101 -8.71 3.53 -8.22
C ASP A 101 -7.71 3.43 -9.38
N ILE A 102 -6.54 2.84 -9.16
CA ILE A 102 -5.56 2.59 -10.23
C ILE A 102 -6.12 1.58 -11.23
N SER A 103 -6.82 0.58 -10.75
CA SER A 103 -7.39 -0.52 -11.55
C SER A 103 -8.69 -0.16 -12.25
N GLY A 104 -9.09 1.11 -12.25
CA GLY A 104 -10.43 1.60 -12.62
C GLY A 104 -10.92 1.40 -14.05
N SER A 105 -10.35 0.47 -14.82
CA SER A 105 -10.92 0.03 -16.09
C SER A 105 -11.93 -1.11 -15.86
N MET A 106 -13.18 -0.90 -16.20
CA MET A 106 -14.20 -1.97 -16.13
C MET A 106 -13.91 -3.14 -17.07
N ALA A 107 -13.05 -2.94 -18.07
CA ALA A 107 -12.74 -3.94 -19.11
C ALA A 107 -11.58 -4.87 -18.74
N THR A 108 -10.79 -4.54 -17.74
CA THR A 108 -9.61 -5.33 -17.33
C THR A 108 -9.63 -5.59 -15.83
N HIS A 109 -9.16 -6.77 -15.44
CA HIS A 109 -8.98 -7.11 -14.03
C HIS A 109 -7.79 -6.35 -13.42
N MET A 110 -7.77 -6.27 -12.10
CA MET A 110 -6.66 -5.69 -11.34
C MET A 110 -5.35 -6.44 -11.63
N PRO A 111 -4.22 -5.74 -11.83
CA PRO A 111 -2.91 -6.39 -11.94
C PRO A 111 -2.59 -7.26 -10.72
N ILE A 112 -2.12 -8.47 -10.95
CA ILE A 112 -1.82 -9.46 -9.89
C ILE A 112 -0.93 -8.90 -8.77
N PRO A 113 0.14 -8.12 -9.04
CA PRO A 113 0.96 -7.54 -7.97
C PRO A 113 0.19 -6.56 -7.08
N ILE A 114 -0.75 -5.79 -7.63
CA ILE A 114 -1.57 -4.85 -6.87
C ILE A 114 -2.60 -5.62 -6.04
N TRP A 115 -3.25 -6.62 -6.62
CA TRP A 115 -4.20 -7.50 -5.94
C TRP A 115 -3.55 -8.17 -4.72
N LYS A 116 -2.33 -8.74 -4.86
CA LYS A 116 -1.58 -9.33 -3.75
C LYS A 116 -1.27 -8.30 -2.64
N LYS A 117 -0.92 -7.07 -3.01
CA LYS A 117 -0.71 -5.99 -2.03
C LYS A 117 -1.99 -5.65 -1.26
N CYS A 118 -3.14 -5.57 -1.96
CA CYS A 118 -4.44 -5.33 -1.32
C CYS A 118 -4.78 -6.43 -0.31
N VAL A 119 -4.60 -7.70 -0.68
CA VAL A 119 -4.83 -8.84 0.23
C VAL A 119 -3.93 -8.76 1.46
N ASN A 120 -2.65 -8.49 1.30
CA ASN A 120 -1.72 -8.36 2.42
C ASN A 120 -2.11 -7.20 3.35
N ASN A 121 -2.54 -6.07 2.79
CA ASN A 121 -3.02 -4.93 3.56
C ASN A 121 -4.30 -5.27 4.34
N LEU A 122 -5.24 -6.03 3.75
CA LEU A 122 -6.44 -6.49 4.46
C LEU A 122 -6.11 -7.44 5.61
N ILE A 123 -5.18 -8.38 5.40
CA ILE A 123 -4.71 -9.28 6.47
C ILE A 123 -4.08 -8.46 7.60
N ARG A 124 -3.30 -7.44 7.25
CA ARG A 124 -2.69 -6.56 8.26
C ARG A 124 -3.74 -5.78 9.06
N ILE A 125 -4.78 -5.26 8.41
CA ILE A 125 -5.89 -4.59 9.10
C ILE A 125 -6.58 -5.57 10.05
N ASP A 126 -6.90 -6.78 9.61
CA ASP A 126 -7.54 -7.81 10.45
C ASP A 126 -6.69 -8.14 11.68
N GLN A 127 -5.37 -8.25 11.53
CA GLN A 127 -4.44 -8.44 12.64
C GLN A 127 -4.48 -7.27 13.63
N LEU A 128 -4.39 -6.03 13.12
CA LEU A 128 -4.43 -4.83 13.96
C LEU A 128 -5.75 -4.71 14.76
N LEU A 129 -6.88 -5.03 14.14
CA LEU A 129 -8.17 -5.01 14.80
C LEU A 129 -8.30 -6.10 15.89
N LYS A 130 -7.70 -7.27 15.67
CA LYS A 130 -7.64 -8.33 16.69
C LYS A 130 -6.74 -7.99 17.87
N GLU A 131 -5.63 -7.32 17.61
CA GLU A 131 -4.68 -6.88 18.63
C GLU A 131 -5.19 -5.67 19.41
N ASN A 132 -6.04 -4.83 18.81
CA ASN A 132 -6.51 -3.56 19.37
C ASN A 132 -8.04 -3.51 19.39
N ALA A 133 -8.64 -4.13 20.41
CA ALA A 133 -10.09 -4.22 20.55
C ALA A 133 -10.80 -2.86 20.72
N GLN A 134 -10.06 -1.79 21.03
CA GLN A 134 -10.56 -0.42 21.10
C GLN A 134 -10.83 0.21 19.72
N ILE A 135 -10.33 -0.39 18.64
CA ILE A 135 -10.55 0.10 17.28
C ILE A 135 -11.71 -0.69 16.66
N SER A 136 -12.73 0.01 16.19
CA SER A 136 -13.87 -0.59 15.51
C SER A 136 -14.05 0.03 14.12
N LEU A 137 -14.56 -0.76 13.17
CA LEU A 137 -14.93 -0.27 11.84
C LEU A 137 -16.44 -0.09 11.77
N THR A 138 -16.87 0.98 11.10
CA THR A 138 -18.28 1.27 10.83
C THR A 138 -18.48 1.64 9.37
N GLU A 139 -19.62 1.24 8.84
CA GLU A 139 -20.11 1.65 7.52
C GLU A 139 -21.04 2.89 7.58
N SER A 140 -21.31 3.39 8.79
CA SER A 140 -22.16 4.56 8.98
C SER A 140 -21.59 5.80 8.30
N ALA A 141 -22.43 6.55 7.62
CA ALA A 141 -22.05 7.80 6.98
C ALA A 141 -21.72 8.92 8.00
N GLU A 142 -22.19 8.79 9.23
CA GLU A 142 -21.93 9.71 10.34
C GLU A 142 -21.15 8.99 11.44
N PRO A 143 -19.81 8.87 11.29
CA PRO A 143 -18.98 8.32 12.35
C PRO A 143 -19.03 9.23 13.57
N GLU A 144 -18.90 8.64 14.75
CA GLU A 144 -18.72 9.42 15.97
C GLU A 144 -17.50 10.36 15.85
N PRO A 145 -17.54 11.53 16.48
CA PRO A 145 -16.41 12.44 16.46
C PRO A 145 -15.17 11.72 16.99
N LYS A 146 -14.07 11.78 16.22
CA LYS A 146 -12.82 11.15 16.65
C LYS A 146 -12.33 11.77 17.95
N PRO A 147 -11.86 10.96 18.90
CA PRO A 147 -11.17 11.47 20.09
C PRO A 147 -9.95 12.32 19.71
N ALA A 148 -9.48 13.11 20.65
CA ALA A 148 -8.25 13.89 20.43
C ALA A 148 -7.06 12.95 20.11
N PRO A 149 -6.09 13.37 19.30
CA PRO A 149 -4.93 12.54 18.93
C PRO A 149 -4.21 11.92 20.13
N GLU A 150 -4.11 12.68 21.22
CA GLU A 150 -3.46 12.23 22.47
C GLU A 150 -4.25 11.10 23.15
N GLU A 151 -5.57 11.15 23.10
CA GLU A 151 -6.47 10.14 23.65
C GLU A 151 -6.41 8.84 22.84
N ILE A 152 -6.32 8.98 21.51
CA ILE A 152 -6.17 7.84 20.61
C ILE A 152 -4.86 7.09 20.89
N VAL A 153 -3.76 7.84 21.03
CA VAL A 153 -2.46 7.26 21.39
C VAL A 153 -2.51 6.62 22.79
N ALA A 154 -3.29 7.18 23.71
CA ALA A 154 -3.52 6.61 25.04
C ALA A 154 -4.43 5.36 25.04
N GLY A 155 -5.00 4.97 23.89
CA GLY A 155 -5.84 3.77 23.77
C GLY A 155 -7.33 4.01 23.94
N ALA A 156 -7.81 5.24 23.74
CA ALA A 156 -9.24 5.53 23.73
C ALA A 156 -9.96 4.76 22.59
N PRO A 157 -11.23 4.36 22.80
CA PRO A 157 -11.99 3.70 21.76
C PRO A 157 -12.17 4.61 20.55
N VAL A 158 -11.89 4.08 19.36
CA VAL A 158 -11.94 4.81 18.09
C VAL A 158 -12.81 4.05 17.11
N GLN A 159 -13.73 4.78 16.47
CA GLN A 159 -14.52 4.28 15.37
C GLN A 159 -14.01 4.85 14.06
N LEU A 160 -13.61 3.95 13.14
CA LEU A 160 -13.11 4.31 11.82
C LEU A 160 -14.13 3.90 10.76
N TRP A 161 -14.21 4.70 9.69
CA TRP A 161 -15.06 4.37 8.56
C TRP A 161 -14.39 3.33 7.67
N GLY A 162 -15.10 2.23 7.40
CA GLY A 162 -14.64 1.19 6.49
C GLY A 162 -15.37 -0.13 6.68
N SER A 163 -15.29 -0.99 5.66
CA SER A 163 -15.84 -2.34 5.68
C SER A 163 -14.85 -3.34 5.10
N LEU A 164 -14.38 -4.27 5.91
CA LEU A 164 -13.53 -5.36 5.41
C LEU A 164 -14.29 -6.30 4.50
N CYS A 165 -15.60 -6.52 4.75
CA CYS A 165 -16.44 -7.35 3.90
C CYS A 165 -16.52 -6.77 2.49
N ALA A 166 -16.83 -5.48 2.36
CA ALA A 166 -16.92 -4.81 1.06
C ALA A 166 -15.59 -4.84 0.28
N PHE A 167 -14.47 -4.68 0.96
CA PHE A 167 -13.15 -4.80 0.31
C PHE A 167 -12.85 -6.23 -0.14
N THR A 168 -13.23 -7.22 0.67
CA THR A 168 -13.02 -8.64 0.34
C THR A 168 -13.89 -9.06 -0.83
N GLU A 169 -15.17 -8.67 -0.86
CA GLU A 169 -16.09 -8.92 -1.99
C GLU A 169 -15.54 -8.30 -3.28
N ARG A 170 -15.03 -7.06 -3.20
CA ARG A 170 -14.46 -6.40 -4.37
C ARG A 170 -13.17 -7.07 -4.86
N LEU A 171 -12.34 -7.61 -3.97
CA LEU A 171 -11.16 -8.38 -4.35
C LEU A 171 -11.52 -9.74 -4.97
N ASP A 172 -12.60 -10.37 -4.50
CA ASP A 172 -13.13 -11.60 -5.08
C ASP A 172 -13.67 -11.36 -6.49
N ASP A 173 -14.39 -10.27 -6.71
CA ASP A 173 -14.83 -9.84 -8.04
C ASP A 173 -13.67 -9.66 -9.01
N GLU A 174 -12.58 -9.01 -8.57
CA GLU A 174 -11.39 -8.82 -9.39
C GLU A 174 -10.66 -10.15 -9.68
N TYR A 175 -10.63 -11.05 -8.71
CA TYR A 175 -10.13 -12.41 -8.90
C TYR A 175 -10.98 -13.18 -9.93
N PHE A 176 -12.30 -13.10 -9.81
CA PHE A 176 -13.21 -13.76 -10.75
C PHE A 176 -13.06 -13.23 -12.19
N LYS A 177 -12.92 -11.90 -12.37
CA LYS A 177 -12.60 -11.29 -13.68
C LYS A 177 -11.27 -11.80 -14.23
N SER A 178 -10.27 -11.94 -13.38
CA SER A 178 -8.96 -12.49 -13.77
C SER A 178 -9.10 -13.93 -14.28
N MET A 179 -9.85 -14.77 -13.57
CA MET A 179 -10.11 -16.17 -13.97
C MET A 179 -10.84 -16.26 -15.30
N GLN A 180 -11.79 -15.35 -15.57
CA GLN A 180 -12.50 -15.30 -16.86
C GLN A 180 -11.59 -14.89 -18.03
N SER A 181 -10.52 -14.17 -17.77
CA SER A 181 -9.58 -13.70 -18.79
C SER A 181 -8.47 -14.69 -19.14
N ILE A 182 -8.36 -15.80 -18.39
CA ILE A 182 -7.34 -16.81 -18.63
C ILE A 182 -7.71 -17.63 -19.88
N ASP A 183 -6.81 -17.70 -20.85
CA ASP A 183 -6.93 -18.60 -21.98
C ASP A 183 -6.56 -20.03 -21.53
N PRO A 184 -7.51 -20.99 -21.54
CA PRO A 184 -7.24 -22.37 -21.13
C PRO A 184 -6.26 -23.10 -22.05
N HIS A 185 -5.94 -22.55 -23.21
CA HIS A 185 -5.01 -23.08 -24.19
C HIS A 185 -3.63 -22.42 -24.16
N ALA A 186 -3.45 -21.35 -23.37
CA ALA A 186 -2.15 -20.74 -23.17
C ALA A 186 -1.24 -21.72 -22.40
N LYS A 187 -0.12 -22.09 -23.01
CA LYS A 187 0.94 -22.83 -22.32
C LYS A 187 1.80 -21.79 -21.57
N GLU A 188 1.62 -21.70 -20.27
CA GLU A 188 2.60 -21.07 -19.38
C GLU A 188 3.64 -22.09 -18.91
#